data_8dff628ed4ae067245ae271830a3f6b5
#
_entry.id   8dff628ed4ae067245ae271830a3f6b5
#
_cell.length_a   1.000
_cell.length_b   1.000
_cell.length_c   1.000
_cell.angle_alpha   90.00
_cell.angle_beta   90.00
_cell.angle_gamma   90.00
#
_symmetry.space_group_name_H-M   'P 1'
#
loop_
_entity.id
_entity.type
_entity.pdbx_description
1 polymer ?
#
loop_
_entity_poly.entity_id
_entity_poly.type
_entity_poly.pdbx_seq_one_letter_code
_entity_poly.pdbx_strand_id
1 'polypeptide(L)'
;MTVQEVIDFTDRVKPNDFTENDKVKWISNVEGMVQTQIFLQAPVEFITYHWPDDKNTVLLVDPPFDKLYLTYMQAMIDYHNGEYGNYQNTMTMFNSDFNEFMRWFANMYRPADNWRWDYV
;
A
#
# COMPACT_ATOMS: atom_id res chain seq x y z
N MET A 1 0.96 -10.68 1.26
CA MET A 1 1.65 -10.76 -0.05
C MET A 1 3.11 -10.42 0.08
N THR A 2 3.92 -10.98 -0.80
CA THR A 2 5.33 -10.58 -0.90
C THR A 2 5.47 -9.52 -1.98
N VAL A 3 6.64 -8.87 -2.00
CA VAL A 3 6.98 -7.88 -3.04
C VAL A 3 6.80 -8.47 -4.42
N GLN A 4 7.34 -9.68 -4.64
CA GLN A 4 7.25 -10.33 -5.96
C GLN A 4 5.81 -10.65 -6.34
N GLU A 5 5.00 -11.09 -5.40
CA GLU A 5 3.60 -11.40 -5.68
C GLU A 5 2.82 -10.18 -6.15
N VAL A 6 3.07 -9.03 -5.54
CA VAL A 6 2.44 -7.77 -5.95
C VAL A 6 2.84 -7.42 -7.37
N ILE A 7 4.13 -7.51 -7.68
CA ILE A 7 4.63 -7.18 -9.02
C ILE A 7 4.05 -8.13 -10.06
N ASP A 8 4.10 -9.42 -9.79
CA ASP A 8 3.62 -10.44 -10.73
C ASP A 8 2.12 -10.29 -11.01
N PHE A 9 1.34 -10.06 -9.97
CA PHE A 9 -0.09 -9.87 -10.13
C PHE A 9 -0.39 -8.61 -10.94
N THR A 10 0.30 -7.52 -10.61
CA THR A 10 0.11 -6.24 -11.31
C THR A 10 0.44 -6.38 -12.80
N ASP A 11 1.54 -7.03 -13.11
CA ASP A 11 1.96 -7.21 -14.50
C ASP A 11 0.98 -8.06 -15.29
N ARG A 12 0.34 -9.01 -14.62
CA ARG A 12 -0.66 -9.87 -15.24
C ARG A 12 -1.95 -9.11 -15.54
N VAL A 13 -2.37 -8.26 -14.61
CA VAL A 13 -3.63 -7.51 -14.71
C VAL A 13 -3.48 -6.31 -15.63
N LYS A 14 -2.34 -5.62 -15.54
CA LYS A 14 -2.09 -4.41 -16.31
C LYS A 14 -0.66 -4.47 -16.86
N PRO A 15 -0.47 -5.09 -18.02
CA PRO A 15 0.86 -5.17 -18.64
C PRO A 15 1.46 -3.79 -18.85
N ASN A 16 2.76 -3.67 -18.62
CA ASN A 16 3.46 -2.40 -18.65
C ASN A 16 4.94 -2.63 -18.92
N ASP A 17 5.66 -1.53 -19.20
CA ASP A 17 7.08 -1.56 -19.50
C ASP A 17 7.95 -1.03 -18.36
N PHE A 18 7.38 -0.80 -17.20
CA PHE A 18 8.15 -0.30 -16.06
C PHE A 18 9.01 -1.40 -15.46
N THR A 19 10.17 -0.99 -14.94
CA THR A 19 11.11 -1.97 -14.36
C THR A 19 10.68 -2.40 -12.97
N GLU A 20 11.22 -3.51 -12.51
CA GLU A 20 10.99 -3.96 -11.15
C GLU A 20 11.49 -2.94 -10.13
N ASN A 21 12.59 -2.24 -10.45
CA ASN A 21 13.11 -1.20 -9.57
C ASN A 21 12.10 -0.06 -9.37
N ASP A 22 11.41 0.35 -10.44
CA ASP A 22 10.35 1.34 -10.33
C ASP A 22 9.21 0.85 -9.45
N LYS A 23 8.79 -0.38 -9.67
CA LYS A 23 7.67 -0.97 -8.95
C LYS A 23 7.98 -1.14 -7.46
N VAL A 24 9.20 -1.52 -7.14
CA VAL A 24 9.63 -1.65 -5.75
C VAL A 24 9.60 -0.31 -5.03
N LYS A 25 9.94 0.78 -5.72
CA LYS A 25 9.81 2.12 -5.15
C LYS A 25 8.37 2.46 -4.82
N TRP A 26 7.46 2.11 -5.71
CA TRP A 26 6.03 2.37 -5.47
C TRP A 26 5.52 1.57 -4.26
N ILE A 27 5.93 0.32 -4.14
CA ILE A 27 5.57 -0.51 -2.98
C ILE A 27 6.13 0.12 -1.70
N SER A 28 7.37 0.58 -1.73
CA SER A 28 7.99 1.23 -0.58
C SER A 28 7.24 2.49 -0.17
N ASN A 29 6.70 3.23 -1.15
CA ASN A 29 5.89 4.42 -0.85
C ASN A 29 4.64 4.04 -0.05
N VAL A 30 3.98 2.95 -0.42
CA VAL A 30 2.81 2.49 0.31
C VAL A 30 3.18 2.11 1.74
N GLU A 31 4.30 1.41 1.91
CA GLU A 31 4.75 1.03 3.26
C GLU A 31 4.99 2.27 4.11
N GLY A 32 5.59 3.31 3.54
CA GLY A 32 5.79 4.57 4.25
C GLY A 32 4.48 5.22 4.67
N MET A 33 3.48 5.19 3.80
CA MET A 33 2.16 5.71 4.15
C MET A 33 1.51 4.90 5.27
N VAL A 34 1.65 3.58 5.23
CA VAL A 34 1.11 2.72 6.29
C VAL A 34 1.79 3.03 7.61
N GLN A 35 3.11 3.16 7.61
CA GLN A 35 3.86 3.45 8.83
C GLN A 35 3.45 4.76 9.46
N THR A 36 3.27 5.80 8.65
CA THR A 36 3.01 7.15 9.18
C THR A 36 1.54 7.40 9.47
N GLN A 37 0.66 6.94 8.59
CA GLN A 37 -0.76 7.32 8.67
C GLN A 37 -1.63 6.31 9.41
N ILE A 38 -1.22 5.05 9.44
CA ILE A 38 -2.00 4.00 10.06
C ILE A 38 -1.37 3.53 11.36
N PHE A 39 -0.10 3.16 11.31
CA PHE A 39 0.61 2.71 12.51
C PHE A 39 1.03 3.87 13.40
N LEU A 40 0.98 5.09 12.87
CA LEU A 40 1.33 6.32 13.58
C LEU A 40 2.74 6.28 14.16
N GLN A 41 3.63 5.64 13.47
CA GLN A 41 5.03 5.58 13.88
C GLN A 41 5.72 6.90 13.55
N ALA A 42 6.55 7.36 14.47
CA ALA A 42 7.45 8.48 14.19
C ALA A 42 8.65 7.87 13.48
N PRO A 43 8.76 8.00 12.17
CA PRO A 43 9.75 7.22 11.45
C PRO A 43 11.14 7.77 11.69
N VAL A 44 11.96 6.97 12.34
CA VAL A 44 13.38 7.18 12.35
C VAL A 44 13.90 6.76 10.97
N GLU A 45 13.26 5.74 10.42
CA GLU A 45 13.67 5.14 9.17
C GLU A 45 12.46 4.54 8.47
N PHE A 46 12.28 4.88 7.18
CA PHE A 46 11.22 4.29 6.38
C PHE A 46 11.67 2.97 5.79
N ILE A 47 10.73 2.03 5.66
CA ILE A 47 11.00 0.77 4.98
C ILE A 47 11.23 1.06 3.51
N THR A 48 12.35 0.59 2.99
CA THR A 48 12.69 0.70 1.57
C THR A 48 13.09 -0.67 1.06
N TYR A 49 12.42 -1.11 0.01
CA TYR A 49 12.73 -2.40 -0.59
C TYR A 49 13.64 -2.24 -1.80
N HIS A 50 14.43 -3.28 -2.06
CA HIS A 50 15.35 -3.32 -3.18
C HIS A 50 15.09 -4.59 -4.01
N TRP A 51 15.26 -4.49 -5.30
CA TRP A 51 15.05 -5.61 -6.20
C TRP A 51 16.41 -6.10 -6.73
N PRO A 52 16.69 -7.38 -6.75
CA PRO A 52 15.79 -8.49 -6.35
C PRO A 52 15.94 -8.94 -4.89
N ASP A 53 16.73 -8.23 -4.11
CA ASP A 53 17.11 -8.67 -2.76
C ASP A 53 15.88 -8.92 -1.86
N ASP A 54 14.89 -8.06 -1.97
CA ASP A 54 13.71 -8.10 -1.09
C ASP A 54 12.49 -8.71 -1.74
N LYS A 55 12.66 -9.41 -2.86
CA LYS A 55 11.51 -9.92 -3.62
C LYS A 55 10.61 -10.86 -2.83
N ASN A 56 11.16 -11.56 -1.86
CA ASN A 56 10.41 -12.52 -1.04
C ASN A 56 9.96 -11.94 0.31
N THR A 57 10.18 -10.65 0.52
CA THR A 57 9.80 -9.99 1.77
C THR A 57 8.27 -9.87 1.85
N VAL A 58 7.72 -10.25 2.99
CA VAL A 58 6.29 -10.12 3.24
C VAL A 58 5.98 -8.66 3.60
N LEU A 59 4.94 -8.13 2.97
CA LEU A 59 4.55 -6.74 3.15
C LEU A 59 3.82 -6.53 4.48
N LEU A 60 3.76 -5.28 4.92
CA LEU A 60 3.19 -4.93 6.23
C LEU A 60 1.70 -5.21 6.34
N VAL A 61 0.96 -5.03 5.26
CA VAL A 61 -0.49 -5.16 5.29
C VAL A 61 -0.88 -6.58 4.94
N ASP A 62 -1.60 -7.22 5.86
CA ASP A 62 -2.03 -8.61 5.70
C ASP A 62 -3.32 -8.72 4.89
N PRO A 63 -3.59 -9.90 4.30
CA PRO A 63 -4.91 -10.15 3.72
C PRO A 63 -5.99 -10.00 4.79
N PRO A 64 -7.18 -9.55 4.45
CA PRO A 64 -7.69 -9.28 3.10
C PRO A 64 -7.44 -7.84 2.63
N PHE A 65 -6.64 -7.08 3.36
CA PHE A 65 -6.47 -5.64 3.08
C PHE A 65 -5.31 -5.35 2.13
N ASP A 66 -4.53 -6.35 1.77
CA ASP A 66 -3.33 -6.18 0.94
C ASP A 66 -3.65 -5.80 -0.51
N LYS A 67 -4.92 -5.81 -0.91
CA LYS A 67 -5.32 -5.33 -2.24
C LYS A 67 -4.96 -3.86 -2.47
N LEU A 68 -4.72 -3.10 -1.41
CA LEU A 68 -4.31 -1.70 -1.56
C LEU A 68 -2.98 -1.56 -2.30
N TYR A 69 -2.09 -2.54 -2.18
CA TYR A 69 -0.86 -2.52 -2.97
C TYR A 69 -1.16 -2.61 -4.46
N LEU A 70 -2.12 -3.45 -4.82
CA LEU A 70 -2.46 -3.69 -6.22
C LEU A 70 -3.10 -2.46 -6.86
N THR A 71 -4.00 -1.80 -6.14
CA THR A 71 -4.64 -0.59 -6.66
C THR A 71 -3.65 0.56 -6.77
N TYR A 72 -2.73 0.68 -5.82
CA TYR A 72 -1.69 1.71 -5.92
C TYR A 72 -0.79 1.49 -7.12
N MET A 73 -0.36 0.24 -7.34
CA MET A 73 0.50 -0.10 -8.48
C MET A 73 -0.17 0.23 -9.80
N GLN A 74 -1.45 -0.12 -9.92
CA GLN A 74 -2.20 0.19 -11.14
C GLN A 74 -2.36 1.70 -11.34
N ALA A 75 -2.58 2.43 -10.26
CA ALA A 75 -2.65 3.89 -10.32
C ALA A 75 -1.35 4.50 -10.81
N MET A 76 -0.22 4.00 -10.33
CA MET A 76 1.08 4.51 -10.74
C MET A 76 1.36 4.22 -12.21
N ILE A 77 0.99 3.03 -12.69
CA ILE A 77 1.12 2.69 -14.09
C ILE A 77 0.30 3.66 -14.94
N ASP A 78 -0.95 3.90 -14.56
CA ASP A 78 -1.82 4.82 -15.28
C ASP A 78 -1.25 6.24 -15.30
N TYR A 79 -0.78 6.70 -14.16
CA TYR A 79 -0.23 8.05 -14.04
C TYR A 79 0.99 8.23 -14.95
N HIS A 80 1.94 7.30 -14.88
CA HIS A 80 3.19 7.43 -15.63
C HIS A 80 3.01 7.16 -17.12
N ASN A 81 1.92 6.50 -17.51
CA ASN A 81 1.57 6.33 -18.92
C ASN A 81 0.75 7.51 -19.46
N GLY A 82 0.45 8.50 -18.62
CA GLY A 82 -0.33 9.66 -19.05
C GLY A 82 -1.82 9.40 -19.13
N GLU A 83 -2.30 8.28 -18.60
CA GLU A 83 -3.72 7.93 -18.63
C GLU A 83 -4.41 8.49 -17.39
N TYR A 84 -4.55 9.80 -17.35
CA TYR A 84 -4.98 10.47 -16.12
C TYR A 84 -6.43 10.18 -15.72
N GLY A 85 -7.29 9.90 -16.68
CA GLY A 85 -8.66 9.49 -16.37
C GLY A 85 -8.68 8.16 -15.62
N ASN A 86 -7.92 7.19 -16.11
CA ASN A 86 -7.79 5.90 -15.44
C ASN A 86 -7.11 6.05 -14.07
N TYR A 87 -6.11 6.93 -14.01
CA TYR A 87 -5.41 7.21 -12.75
C TYR A 87 -6.38 7.71 -11.68
N GLN A 88 -7.28 8.61 -12.03
CA GLN A 88 -8.27 9.12 -11.07
C GLN A 88 -9.13 7.99 -10.53
N ASN A 89 -9.55 7.07 -11.40
CA ASN A 89 -10.36 5.94 -10.97
C ASN A 89 -9.60 4.96 -10.08
N THR A 90 -8.40 4.57 -10.49
CA THR A 90 -7.60 3.62 -9.72
C THR A 90 -7.13 4.23 -8.41
N MET A 91 -6.83 5.53 -8.40
CA MET A 91 -6.44 6.20 -7.16
C MET A 91 -7.61 6.32 -6.18
N THR A 92 -8.82 6.49 -6.70
CA THR A 92 -10.02 6.45 -5.86
C THR A 92 -10.18 5.07 -5.23
N MET A 93 -9.95 4.01 -5.99
CA MET A 93 -9.98 2.65 -5.47
C MET A 93 -8.92 2.43 -4.39
N PHE A 94 -7.70 2.92 -4.63
CA PHE A 94 -6.65 2.84 -3.63
C PHE A 94 -7.04 3.56 -2.34
N ASN A 95 -7.57 4.77 -2.45
CA ASN A 95 -7.97 5.54 -1.29
C ASN A 95 -9.05 4.80 -0.48
N SER A 96 -9.98 4.18 -1.17
CA SER A 96 -11.02 3.37 -0.53
C SER A 96 -10.42 2.18 0.21
N ASP A 97 -9.52 1.45 -0.44
CA ASP A 97 -8.85 0.29 0.15
C ASP A 97 -8.00 0.70 1.35
N PHE A 98 -7.28 1.81 1.22
CA PHE A 98 -6.44 2.33 2.29
C PHE A 98 -7.27 2.72 3.51
N ASN A 99 -8.36 3.43 3.28
CA ASN A 99 -9.26 3.85 4.35
C ASN A 99 -9.94 2.66 5.03
N GLU A 100 -10.26 1.63 4.28
CA GLU A 100 -10.83 0.40 4.84
C GLU A 100 -9.86 -0.25 5.83
N PHE A 101 -8.60 -0.37 5.43
CA PHE A 101 -7.58 -0.91 6.31
C PHE A 101 -7.35 -0.01 7.52
N MET A 102 -7.31 1.29 7.30
CA MET A 102 -7.11 2.26 8.39
C MET A 102 -8.20 2.13 9.45
N ARG A 103 -9.45 2.02 9.03
CA ARG A 103 -10.57 1.88 9.96
C ARG A 103 -10.50 0.57 10.73
N TRP A 104 -10.18 -0.51 10.02
CA TRP A 104 -10.03 -1.80 10.68
C TRP A 104 -8.92 -1.76 11.73
N PHE A 105 -7.78 -1.22 11.35
CA PHE A 105 -6.63 -1.14 12.25
C PHE A 105 -6.95 -0.30 13.48
N ALA A 106 -7.59 0.84 13.28
CA ALA A 106 -7.96 1.71 14.37
C ALA A 106 -8.91 1.02 15.36
N ASN A 107 -9.82 0.21 14.84
CA ASN A 107 -10.76 -0.51 15.70
C ASN A 107 -10.12 -1.66 16.46
N MET A 108 -9.13 -2.33 15.85
CA MET A 108 -8.49 -3.49 16.47
C MET A 108 -7.38 -3.12 17.43
N TYR A 109 -6.72 -1.99 17.19
CA TYR A 109 -5.52 -1.61 17.95
C TYR A 109 -5.71 -0.28 18.67
N ARG A 110 -6.90 -0.04 19.17
CA ARG A 110 -7.18 1.14 19.98
C ARG A 110 -6.36 1.08 21.25
N PRO A 111 -5.84 2.21 21.71
CA PRO A 111 -5.18 2.24 23.01
C PRO A 111 -6.13 1.77 24.10
N ALA A 112 -5.58 1.19 25.13
CA ALA A 112 -6.39 0.66 26.23
C ALA A 112 -7.27 1.73 26.88
N ASP A 113 -6.80 2.98 26.84
CA ASP A 113 -7.55 4.06 27.42
C ASP A 113 -8.64 4.62 26.50
N ASN A 114 -8.77 4.07 25.35
CA ASN A 114 -9.82 4.47 24.44
C ASN A 114 -11.18 4.23 24.99
N TRP A 115 -11.26 3.32 25.89
CA TRP A 115 -12.54 3.05 26.47
C TRP A 115 -13.19 4.31 26.96
N ARG A 116 -12.42 5.27 27.30
CA ARG A 116 -13.03 6.44 27.82
C ARG A 116 -13.65 7.28 26.78
N TRP A 117 -13.37 7.04 25.55
CA TRP A 117 -14.07 7.73 24.50
C TRP A 117 -15.50 7.27 24.44
N ASP A 118 -15.73 6.07 24.87
CA ASP A 118 -17.05 5.50 24.83
C ASP A 118 -17.98 6.15 25.83
N TYR A 119 -17.42 6.70 26.86
CA TYR A 119 -18.20 7.29 27.88
C TYR A 119 -18.04 8.79 27.97
N VAL A 120 -17.35 9.29 27.09
CA VAL A 120 -17.21 10.73 27.03
C VAL A 120 -18.44 11.34 26.41
#